data_a58909bc4a4dd66411bf201ea49eef4d
#
_entry.id   a58909bc4a4dd66411bf201ea49eef4d
#
_cell.length_a   1.000
_cell.length_b   1.000
_cell.length_c   1.000
_cell.angle_alpha   90.00
_cell.angle_beta   90.00
_cell.angle_gamma   90.00
#
_symmetry.space_group_name_H-M   'P 1'
#
loop_
_entity.id
_entity.type
_entity.pdbx_description
1 polymer ?
#
loop_
_entity_poly.entity_id
_entity_poly.type
_entity_poly.pdbx_seq_one_letter_code
_entity_poly.pdbx_strand_id
1 'polypeptide(L)'
;MRAVLCKEYGPPENLTIESIPSPRAGEGEIVVSVKACGVNFPDTLIIQGKYQFKPEFPFSPGGEVAGFVKEIGPKVSNVSVGDRVIAF
;
A
#
# COMPACT_ATOMS: atom_id res chain seq x y z
N MET A 1 12.78 0.80 -1.18
CA MET A 1 12.01 -0.46 -1.14
C MET A 1 11.49 -0.83 -2.51
N ARG A 2 11.15 -2.08 -2.73
CA ARG A 2 10.54 -2.51 -3.99
C ARG A 2 9.02 -2.42 -3.88
N ALA A 3 8.38 -1.95 -4.96
CA ALA A 3 6.93 -1.83 -5.01
C ALA A 3 6.40 -2.22 -6.39
N VAL A 4 5.20 -2.77 -6.42
CA VAL A 4 4.44 -2.96 -7.65
C VAL A 4 3.74 -1.65 -7.96
N LEU A 5 3.95 -1.11 -9.16
CA LEU A 5 3.40 0.19 -9.54
C LEU A 5 2.47 0.07 -10.75
N CYS A 6 1.35 0.78 -10.66
CA CYS A 6 0.46 1.04 -11.76
C CYS A 6 0.70 2.47 -12.25
N LYS A 7 1.21 2.61 -13.47
CA LYS A 7 1.54 3.91 -14.07
C LYS A 7 0.51 4.34 -15.10
N GLU A 8 -0.29 3.42 -15.56
CA GLU A 8 -1.37 3.64 -16.51
C GLU A 8 -2.41 2.54 -16.32
N TYR A 9 -3.65 2.80 -16.71
CA TYR A 9 -4.67 1.76 -16.68
C TYR A 9 -4.38 0.69 -17.72
N GLY A 10 -4.68 -0.56 -17.37
CA GLY A 10 -4.50 -1.68 -18.29
C GLY A 10 -4.51 -3.03 -17.58
N PRO A 11 -4.12 -4.08 -18.29
CA PRO A 11 -4.06 -5.43 -17.73
C PRO A 11 -2.91 -5.57 -16.72
N PRO A 12 -2.91 -6.62 -15.90
CA PRO A 12 -1.84 -6.84 -14.92
C PRO A 12 -0.43 -6.88 -15.50
N GLU A 13 -0.30 -7.26 -16.76
CA GLU A 13 1.00 -7.30 -17.44
C GLU A 13 1.65 -5.92 -17.57
N ASN A 14 0.88 -4.84 -17.45
CA ASN A 14 1.39 -3.47 -17.53
C ASN A 14 1.95 -2.98 -16.19
N LEU A 15 1.72 -3.72 -15.10
CA LEU A 15 2.30 -3.37 -13.81
C LEU A 15 3.82 -3.55 -13.84
N THR A 16 4.53 -2.69 -13.12
CA THR A 16 5.99 -2.77 -13.02
C THR A 16 6.40 -2.99 -11.57
N ILE A 17 7.59 -3.56 -11.37
CA ILE A 17 8.19 -3.69 -10.04
C ILE A 17 9.40 -2.78 -10.04
N GLU A 18 9.39 -1.78 -9.16
CA GLU A 18 10.43 -0.76 -9.13
C GLU A 18 10.88 -0.48 -7.69
N SER A 19 12.08 0.05 -7.57
CA SER A 19 12.57 0.58 -6.30
C SER A 19 12.06 1.99 -6.12
N ILE A 20 11.45 2.27 -4.98
CA ILE A 20 10.96 3.60 -4.63
C ILE A 20 11.47 3.97 -3.23
N PRO A 21 11.50 5.27 -2.87
CA PRO A 21 11.82 5.67 -1.50
C PRO A 21 10.86 5.03 -0.52
N SER A 22 11.37 4.63 0.64
CA SER A 22 10.51 4.14 1.72
C SER A 22 9.61 5.27 2.21
N PRO A 23 8.30 4.99 2.43
CA PRO A 23 7.40 6.02 2.94
C PRO A 23 7.75 6.41 4.36
N ARG A 24 7.33 7.60 4.77
CA ARG A 24 7.46 8.09 6.14
C ARG A 24 6.06 8.33 6.71
N ALA A 25 5.93 8.14 8.02
CA ALA A 25 4.65 8.33 8.70
C ALA A 25 4.40 9.82 8.94
N GLY A 26 3.30 10.33 8.38
CA GLY A 26 2.80 11.66 8.70
C GLY A 26 1.93 11.65 9.95
N GLU A 27 1.27 12.78 10.23
CA GLU A 27 0.40 12.91 11.39
C GLU A 27 -0.75 11.90 11.31
N GLY A 28 -0.94 11.13 12.38
CA GLY A 28 -1.98 10.11 12.46
C GLY A 28 -1.72 8.86 11.62
N GLU A 29 -0.53 8.73 11.05
CA GLU A 29 -0.18 7.64 10.16
C GLU A 29 0.87 6.72 10.76
N ILE A 30 0.91 5.49 10.27
CA ILE A 30 1.97 4.54 10.59
C ILE A 30 2.57 4.01 9.29
N VAL A 31 3.79 3.53 9.37
CA VAL A 31 4.42 2.76 8.30
C VAL A 31 4.50 1.31 8.75
N VAL A 32 4.03 0.41 7.89
CA VAL A 32 4.03 -1.02 8.15
C VAL A 32 5.10 -1.70 7.29
N SER A 33 5.95 -2.50 7.94
CA SER A 33 6.83 -3.42 7.23
C SER A 33 5.97 -4.62 6.81
N VAL A 34 5.57 -4.63 5.54
CA VAL A 34 4.60 -5.60 5.02
C VAL A 34 5.23 -6.99 4.92
N LYS A 35 4.55 -7.99 5.49
CA LYS A 35 4.93 -9.40 5.39
C LYS A 35 3.99 -10.18 4.47
N ALA A 36 2.76 -9.73 4.33
CA ALA A 36 1.78 -10.33 3.42
C ALA A 36 0.83 -9.24 2.92
N CYS A 37 0.45 -9.34 1.68
CA CYS A 37 -0.52 -8.43 1.07
C CYS A 37 -1.52 -9.27 0.29
N GLY A 38 -2.81 -9.13 0.63
CA GLY A 38 -3.86 -9.84 -0.07
C GLY A 38 -4.08 -9.25 -1.46
N VAL A 39 -4.28 -10.13 -2.44
CA VAL A 39 -4.69 -9.73 -3.78
C VAL A 39 -6.16 -10.08 -3.92
N ASN A 40 -6.98 -9.08 -4.20
CA ASN A 40 -8.43 -9.23 -4.21
C ASN A 40 -9.03 -8.75 -5.52
N PHE A 41 -10.29 -9.13 -5.76
CA PHE A 41 -10.98 -8.75 -6.99
C PHE A 41 -11.01 -7.24 -7.26
N PRO A 42 -11.29 -6.37 -6.27
CA PRO A 42 -11.25 -4.93 -6.50
C PRO A 42 -9.93 -4.43 -7.07
N ASP A 43 -8.80 -5.05 -6.72
CA ASP A 43 -7.50 -4.64 -7.24
C ASP A 43 -7.44 -4.76 -8.76
N THR A 44 -8.08 -5.78 -9.32
CA THR A 44 -8.14 -5.97 -10.77
C THR A 44 -8.95 -4.88 -11.48
N LEU A 45 -9.94 -4.33 -10.80
CA LEU A 45 -10.76 -3.23 -11.31
C LEU A 45 -10.04 -1.89 -11.18
N ILE A 46 -9.33 -1.68 -10.09
CA ILE A 46 -8.61 -0.43 -9.81
C ILE A 46 -7.54 -0.19 -10.88
N ILE A 47 -6.76 -1.20 -11.23
CA ILE A 47 -5.70 -1.05 -12.23
C ILE A 47 -6.25 -0.82 -13.64
N GLN A 48 -7.53 -1.11 -13.87
CA GLN A 48 -8.18 -0.89 -15.16
C GLN A 48 -9.00 0.39 -15.21
N GLY A 49 -9.04 1.15 -14.11
CA GLY A 49 -9.86 2.35 -14.01
C GLY A 49 -11.37 2.06 -13.96
N LYS A 50 -11.75 0.85 -13.56
CA LYS A 50 -13.14 0.39 -13.52
C LYS A 50 -13.76 0.37 -12.12
N TYR A 51 -13.02 0.87 -11.14
CA TYR A 51 -13.48 0.94 -9.76
C TYR A 51 -13.81 2.39 -9.41
N GLN A 52 -14.68 2.58 -8.43
CA GLN A 52 -15.07 3.94 -8.00
C GLN A 52 -13.95 4.72 -7.33
N PHE A 53 -13.02 4.04 -6.68
CA PHE A 53 -11.82 4.66 -6.12
C PHE A 53 -10.74 4.69 -7.21
N LYS A 54 -10.26 5.89 -7.54
CA LYS A 54 -9.26 6.09 -8.62
C LYS A 54 -8.08 6.88 -8.07
N PRO A 55 -7.07 6.17 -7.53
CA PRO A 55 -5.87 6.86 -7.03
C PRO A 55 -5.09 7.53 -8.15
N GLU A 56 -4.30 8.52 -7.78
CA GLU A 56 -3.39 9.19 -8.72
C GLU A 56 -2.22 8.27 -9.10
N PHE A 57 -1.77 8.38 -10.36
CA PHE A 57 -0.60 7.65 -10.83
C PHE A 57 0.71 8.29 -10.33
N PRO A 58 1.75 7.52 -10.08
CA PRO A 58 1.73 6.06 -9.97
C PRO A 58 1.17 5.65 -8.60
N PHE A 59 0.53 4.49 -8.53
CA PHE A 59 0.07 3.94 -7.26
C PHE A 59 0.40 2.44 -7.19
N SER A 60 0.44 1.92 -5.98
CA SER A 60 0.58 0.48 -5.74
C SER A 60 -0.80 -0.12 -5.51
N PRO A 61 -1.24 -1.09 -6.32
CA PRO A 61 -2.49 -1.78 -6.04
C PRO A 61 -2.35 -2.66 -4.80
N GLY A 62 -3.47 -2.97 -4.20
CA GLY A 62 -3.54 -3.78 -2.98
C GLY A 62 -4.13 -2.98 -1.83
N GLY A 63 -5.16 -3.52 -1.19
CA GLY A 63 -5.92 -2.81 -0.18
C GLY A 63 -5.87 -3.44 1.20
N GLU A 64 -5.11 -4.52 1.38
CA GLU A 64 -4.98 -5.13 2.71
C GLU A 64 -3.57 -5.69 2.92
N VAL A 65 -3.03 -5.47 4.09
CA VAL A 65 -1.68 -5.93 4.44
C VAL A 65 -1.65 -6.47 5.85
N ALA A 66 -0.70 -7.34 6.11
CA ALA A 66 -0.30 -7.77 7.45
C ALA A 66 1.20 -7.57 7.59
N GLY A 67 1.64 -7.13 8.75
CA GLY A 67 3.06 -6.91 8.99
C GLY A 67 3.32 -6.31 10.36
N PHE A 68 4.46 -5.68 10.50
CA PHE A 68 4.90 -5.06 11.74
C PHE A 68 4.94 -3.55 11.59
N VAL A 69 4.55 -2.84 12.65
CA VAL A 69 4.69 -1.38 12.68
C VAL A 69 6.17 -1.04 12.66
N LYS A 70 6.60 -0.32 11.64
CA LYS A 70 7.99 0.11 11.46
C LYS A 70 8.21 1.53 11.98
N GLU A 71 7.22 2.39 11.81
CA GLU A 71 7.31 3.80 12.20
C GLU A 71 5.92 4.29 12.58
N ILE A 72 5.83 5.15 13.60
CA ILE A 72 4.59 5.83 13.95
C ILE A 72 4.78 7.33 13.78
N GLY A 73 3.77 8.01 13.28
CA GLY A 73 3.76 9.45 13.14
C GLY A 73 3.25 10.16 14.39
N PRO A 74 3.27 11.50 14.40
CA PRO A 74 2.70 12.28 15.48
C PRO A 74 1.22 11.93 15.71
N LYS A 75 0.78 11.99 16.96
CA LYS A 75 -0.61 11.74 17.39
C LYS A 75 -1.09 10.29 17.23
N VAL A 76 -0.18 9.36 16.98
CA VAL A 76 -0.49 7.92 17.00
C VAL A 76 -0.21 7.39 18.41
N SER A 77 -1.24 6.84 19.07
CA SER A 77 -1.13 6.32 20.44
C SER A 77 -1.66 4.91 20.62
N ASN A 78 -2.37 4.38 19.62
CA ASN A 78 -3.04 3.08 19.72
C ASN A 78 -2.16 1.89 19.29
N VAL A 79 -0.99 2.16 18.70
CA VAL A 79 -0.03 1.12 18.32
C VAL A 79 1.39 1.63 18.61
N SER A 80 2.32 0.67 18.67
CA SER A 80 3.74 0.95 18.93
C SER A 80 4.60 0.26 17.88
N VAL A 81 5.79 0.78 17.64
CA VAL A 81 6.77 0.15 16.75
C VAL A 81 7.01 -1.30 17.20
N GLY A 82 6.98 -2.22 16.27
CA GLY A 82 7.15 -3.64 16.51
C GLY A 82 5.84 -4.40 16.67
N ASP A 83 4.70 -3.73 16.81
CA ASP A 83 3.41 -4.40 16.91
C ASP A 83 3.06 -5.12 15.60
N ARG A 84 2.42 -6.28 15.74
CA ARG A 84 1.86 -7.00 14.60
C ARG A 84 0.48 -6.43 14.28
N VAL A 85 0.26 -6.06 13.02
CA VAL A 85 -0.97 -5.38 12.60
C VAL A 85 -1.50 -5.93 11.29
N ILE A 86 -2.80 -5.72 11.10
CA ILE A 86 -3.50 -5.89 9.84
C ILE A 86 -4.09 -4.53 9.50
N ALA A 87 -3.98 -4.11 8.25
CA ALA A 87 -4.53 -2.84 7.79
C ALA A 87 -5.30 -3.03 6.48
N PHE A 88 -6.33 -2.24 6.32
CA PHE A 88 -7.16 -2.22 5.11
C PHE A 88 -7.18 -0.81 4.53
#